data_e5cfd4cd7f190e87b888f9f279f8f44c
#
_entry.id   e5cfd4cd7f190e87b888f9f279f8f44c
#
_cell.length_a   1.000
_cell.length_b   1.000
_cell.length_c   1.000
_cell.angle_alpha   90.00
_cell.angle_beta   90.00
_cell.angle_gamma   90.00
#
_symmetry.space_group_name_H-M   'P 1'
#
loop_
_entity.id
_entity.type
_entity.pdbx_description
1 polymer ?
#
loop_
_entity_poly.entity_id
_entity_poly.type
_entity_poly.pdbx_seq_one_letter_code
_entity_poly.pdbx_strand_id
1 'polypeptide(L)'
;MSGRRLLAGLAALCLVSAGFGLVGWVTALGPLDLRRTEEGSPLAVDRDGRLLRAFTTADGRWKLPVTVDEVDPRFVALLTAYEDRRFHAHGGVDPRAIARAAWQGAQAGRIVSGASTLTMQVARLLEPREERSFGAKLRQMVRAVQLEQSHPKARILDFYLTLAPYGGNLEGIRAASLAYFGKEPRRLTHGEAALLVALPQAPESRRPD
;
A
#
# COMPACT_ATOMS: atom_id res chain seq x y z
N MET A 1 39.51 32.97 -15.16
CA MET A 1 38.74 31.67 -15.15
C MET A 1 37.46 31.90 -14.36
N SER A 2 36.36 31.83 -15.05
CA SER A 2 35.13 32.56 -14.77
C SER A 2 34.33 32.00 -13.59
N GLY A 3 33.63 32.90 -12.88
CA GLY A 3 32.70 32.57 -11.79
C GLY A 3 31.66 31.49 -12.13
N ARG A 4 31.40 31.26 -13.44
CA ARG A 4 30.57 30.15 -13.94
C ARG A 4 31.15 28.76 -13.65
N ARG A 5 32.49 28.61 -13.70
CA ARG A 5 33.15 27.31 -13.36
C ARG A 5 33.15 27.06 -11.86
N LEU A 6 33.26 28.12 -11.08
CA LEU A 6 33.17 28.01 -9.61
C LEU A 6 31.75 27.65 -9.14
N LEU A 7 30.74 28.31 -9.73
CA LEU A 7 29.33 27.99 -9.49
C LEU A 7 28.97 26.56 -9.91
N ALA A 8 29.46 26.09 -11.06
CA ALA A 8 29.25 24.71 -11.52
C ALA A 8 29.94 23.71 -10.59
N GLY A 9 31.12 24.00 -10.07
CA GLY A 9 31.83 23.16 -9.10
C GLY A 9 31.09 23.08 -7.76
N LEU A 10 30.58 24.21 -7.25
CA LEU A 10 29.78 24.24 -6.03
C LEU A 10 28.46 23.45 -6.19
N ALA A 11 27.77 23.64 -7.32
CA ALA A 11 26.54 22.90 -7.60
C ALA A 11 26.79 21.38 -7.68
N ALA A 12 27.88 20.96 -8.35
CA ALA A 12 28.28 19.54 -8.39
C ALA A 12 28.57 18.99 -7.00
N LEU A 13 29.32 19.74 -6.16
CA LEU A 13 29.61 19.33 -4.77
C LEU A 13 28.33 19.19 -3.93
N CYS A 14 27.41 20.15 -4.05
CA CYS A 14 26.11 20.07 -3.37
C CYS A 14 25.30 18.84 -3.80
N LEU A 15 25.27 18.53 -5.10
CA LEU A 15 24.57 17.34 -5.61
C LEU A 15 25.20 16.04 -5.10
N VAL A 16 26.53 15.95 -5.06
CA VAL A 16 27.25 14.79 -4.53
C VAL A 16 26.98 14.65 -3.03
N SER A 17 27.07 15.73 -2.25
CA SER A 17 26.79 15.71 -0.81
C SER A 17 25.33 15.33 -0.51
N ALA A 18 24.38 15.84 -1.29
CA ALA A 18 22.96 15.47 -1.19
C ALA A 18 22.75 13.98 -1.53
N GLY A 19 23.47 13.46 -2.53
CA GLY A 19 23.45 12.04 -2.88
C GLY A 19 23.96 11.15 -1.75
N PHE A 20 25.10 11.48 -1.15
CA PHE A 20 25.61 10.74 0.02
C PHE A 20 24.66 10.83 1.22
N GLY A 21 24.08 12.00 1.48
CA GLY A 21 23.08 12.18 2.53
C GLY A 21 21.84 11.31 2.31
N LEU A 22 21.36 11.23 1.07
CA LEU A 22 20.22 10.37 0.71
C LEU A 22 20.55 8.89 0.89
N VAL A 23 21.70 8.45 0.41
CA VAL A 23 22.16 7.04 0.59
C VAL A 23 22.30 6.72 2.08
N GLY A 24 22.95 7.57 2.86
CA GLY A 24 23.08 7.39 4.31
C GLY A 24 21.72 7.34 5.01
N TRP A 25 20.78 8.18 4.61
CA TRP A 25 19.43 8.16 5.16
C TRP A 25 18.68 6.87 4.77
N VAL A 26 18.77 6.43 3.51
CA VAL A 26 18.14 5.17 3.05
C VAL A 26 18.71 3.96 3.78
N THR A 27 20.03 3.90 3.97
CA THR A 27 20.68 2.80 4.72
C THR A 27 20.32 2.82 6.21
N ALA A 28 20.17 4.01 6.80
CA ALA A 28 19.73 4.16 8.18
C ALA A 28 18.28 3.74 8.43
N LEU A 29 17.45 3.66 7.36
CA LEU A 29 16.11 3.12 7.49
C LEU A 29 16.09 1.63 7.86
N GLY A 30 17.12 0.89 7.52
CA GLY A 30 17.20 -0.55 7.73
C GLY A 30 16.17 -1.37 6.93
N PRO A 31 16.05 -2.67 7.18
CA PRO A 31 15.06 -3.53 6.54
C PRO A 31 13.63 -3.15 6.96
N LEU A 32 12.65 -3.48 6.11
CA LEU A 32 11.24 -3.34 6.43
C LEU A 32 10.82 -4.38 7.48
N ASP A 33 10.05 -3.94 8.46
CA ASP A 33 9.41 -4.84 9.41
C ASP A 33 8.14 -5.43 8.80
N LEU A 34 8.17 -6.74 8.55
CA LEU A 34 7.06 -7.48 7.96
C LEU A 34 6.20 -8.23 9.00
N ARG A 35 6.49 -8.13 10.30
CA ARG A 35 5.76 -8.85 11.36
C ARG A 35 4.26 -8.66 11.25
N ARG A 36 3.81 -7.46 10.91
CA ARG A 36 2.37 -7.19 10.70
C ARG A 36 1.71 -8.05 9.62
N THR A 37 2.46 -8.56 8.65
CA THR A 37 1.93 -9.45 7.61
C THR A 37 1.86 -10.92 8.07
N GLU A 38 2.64 -11.28 9.08
CA GLU A 38 2.72 -12.62 9.65
C GLU A 38 1.73 -12.81 10.79
N GLU A 39 1.39 -11.73 11.50
CA GLU A 39 0.38 -11.72 12.54
C GLU A 39 -1.00 -11.89 11.92
N GLY A 40 -1.74 -12.90 12.40
CA GLY A 40 -3.10 -13.16 11.96
C GLY A 40 -4.01 -13.49 13.15
N SER A 41 -5.30 -13.37 12.93
CA SER A 41 -6.33 -13.79 13.87
C SER A 41 -6.26 -15.29 14.07
N PRO A 42 -6.27 -15.81 15.32
CA PRO A 42 -6.44 -17.22 15.57
C PRO A 42 -7.78 -17.73 15.04
N LEU A 43 -7.79 -18.87 14.37
CA LEU A 43 -8.97 -19.45 13.74
C LEU A 43 -9.31 -20.79 14.35
N ALA A 44 -10.57 -21.01 14.70
CA ALA A 44 -11.12 -22.33 14.91
C ALA A 44 -11.77 -22.81 13.60
N VAL A 45 -11.36 -23.97 13.10
CA VAL A 45 -11.89 -24.59 11.90
C VAL A 45 -12.43 -25.99 12.21
N ASP A 46 -13.36 -26.46 11.38
CA ASP A 46 -13.80 -27.85 11.43
C ASP A 46 -12.79 -28.81 10.79
N ARG A 47 -13.08 -30.10 10.81
CA ARG A 47 -12.23 -31.14 10.21
C ARG A 47 -12.02 -30.97 8.69
N ASP A 48 -12.91 -30.23 8.02
CA ASP A 48 -12.87 -29.97 6.59
C ASP A 48 -12.21 -28.62 6.27
N GLY A 49 -11.65 -27.91 7.30
CA GLY A 49 -11.00 -26.61 7.18
C GLY A 49 -11.96 -25.43 7.06
N ARG A 50 -13.27 -25.62 7.29
CA ARG A 50 -14.24 -24.52 7.26
C ARG A 50 -14.15 -23.69 8.51
N LEU A 51 -14.18 -22.38 8.36
CA LEU A 51 -14.13 -21.45 9.47
C LEU A 51 -15.35 -21.62 10.39
N LEU A 52 -15.11 -22.00 11.64
CA LEU A 52 -16.12 -22.03 12.70
C LEU A 52 -16.13 -20.72 13.51
N ARG A 53 -14.94 -20.22 13.85
CA ARG A 53 -14.77 -18.98 14.60
C ARG A 53 -13.40 -18.37 14.33
N ALA A 54 -13.37 -17.06 14.16
CA ALA A 54 -12.14 -16.28 14.25
C ALA A 54 -12.08 -15.55 15.59
N PHE A 55 -10.87 -15.30 16.10
CA PHE A 55 -10.62 -14.51 17.30
C PHE A 55 -9.86 -13.25 16.87
N THR A 56 -9.93 -12.18 17.64
CA THR A 56 -9.14 -10.99 17.35
C THR A 56 -7.65 -11.24 17.60
N THR A 57 -6.81 -10.51 16.91
CA THR A 57 -5.40 -10.37 17.24
C THR A 57 -5.22 -9.69 18.60
N ALA A 58 -4.00 -9.66 19.14
CA ALA A 58 -3.71 -9.05 20.44
C ALA A 58 -4.05 -7.55 20.49
N ASP A 59 -3.99 -6.85 19.33
CA ASP A 59 -4.38 -5.45 19.17
C ASP A 59 -5.89 -5.27 18.86
N GLY A 60 -6.70 -6.33 19.01
CA GLY A 60 -8.15 -6.28 18.88
C GLY A 60 -8.68 -6.25 17.44
N ARG A 61 -7.88 -6.60 16.45
CA ARG A 61 -8.25 -6.57 15.03
C ARG A 61 -8.68 -7.96 14.53
N TRP A 62 -9.58 -7.96 13.57
CA TRP A 62 -9.90 -9.11 12.75
C TRP A 62 -8.98 -9.07 11.52
N LYS A 63 -7.94 -9.90 11.49
CA LYS A 63 -6.97 -9.99 10.42
C LYS A 63 -6.85 -11.44 9.96
N LEU A 64 -7.37 -11.74 8.79
CA LEU A 64 -7.36 -13.07 8.20
C LEU A 64 -6.46 -13.05 6.96
N PRO A 65 -5.22 -13.53 7.07
CA PRO A 65 -4.29 -13.57 5.94
C PRO A 65 -4.91 -14.31 4.77
N VAL A 66 -4.58 -13.84 3.56
CA VAL A 66 -5.07 -14.39 2.30
C VAL A 66 -4.05 -14.11 1.21
N THR A 67 -3.91 -15.04 0.26
CA THR A 67 -3.09 -14.86 -0.93
C THR A 67 -3.94 -14.37 -2.11
N VAL A 68 -3.30 -13.81 -3.12
CA VAL A 68 -3.98 -13.33 -4.33
C VAL A 68 -4.78 -14.42 -5.05
N ASP A 69 -4.32 -15.68 -4.98
CA ASP A 69 -4.98 -16.83 -5.61
C ASP A 69 -6.27 -17.26 -4.88
N GLU A 70 -6.47 -16.80 -3.65
CA GLU A 70 -7.66 -17.07 -2.84
C GLU A 70 -8.71 -15.96 -2.97
N VAL A 71 -8.42 -14.91 -3.73
CA VAL A 71 -9.32 -13.76 -3.96
C VAL A 71 -9.87 -13.80 -5.37
N ASP A 72 -11.12 -13.36 -5.54
CA ASP A 72 -11.76 -13.27 -6.85
C ASP A 72 -10.91 -12.40 -7.81
N PRO A 73 -10.52 -12.91 -8.98
CA PRO A 73 -9.67 -12.17 -9.92
C PRO A 73 -10.31 -10.86 -10.40
N ARG A 74 -11.65 -10.75 -10.38
CA ARG A 74 -12.35 -9.48 -10.67
C ARG A 74 -12.04 -8.40 -9.65
N PHE A 75 -11.92 -8.76 -8.37
CA PHE A 75 -11.50 -7.79 -7.34
C PHE A 75 -10.08 -7.30 -7.61
N VAL A 76 -9.14 -8.19 -7.88
CA VAL A 76 -7.73 -7.85 -8.15
C VAL A 76 -7.63 -6.94 -9.38
N ALA A 77 -8.38 -7.25 -10.44
CA ALA A 77 -8.45 -6.43 -11.64
C ALA A 77 -9.03 -5.03 -11.37
N LEU A 78 -10.13 -4.94 -10.60
CA LEU A 78 -10.72 -3.67 -10.20
C LEU A 78 -9.79 -2.85 -9.29
N LEU A 79 -9.17 -3.50 -8.31
CA LEU A 79 -8.21 -2.86 -7.40
C LEU A 79 -7.06 -2.22 -8.17
N THR A 80 -6.40 -2.99 -9.03
CA THR A 80 -5.29 -2.49 -9.84
C THR A 80 -5.73 -1.40 -10.82
N ALA A 81 -6.88 -1.56 -11.47
CA ALA A 81 -7.41 -0.55 -12.39
C ALA A 81 -7.76 0.77 -11.69
N TYR A 82 -8.22 0.72 -10.45
CA TYR A 82 -8.67 1.87 -9.68
C TYR A 82 -7.53 2.57 -8.93
N GLU A 83 -6.71 1.81 -8.20
CA GLU A 83 -5.65 2.34 -7.36
C GLU A 83 -4.33 2.54 -8.10
N ASP A 84 -3.98 1.63 -9.03
CA ASP A 84 -2.66 1.61 -9.65
C ASP A 84 -2.66 0.90 -11.00
N ARG A 85 -3.16 1.56 -12.03
CA ARG A 85 -3.30 0.99 -13.40
C ARG A 85 -2.00 0.44 -13.97
N ARG A 86 -0.87 0.89 -13.48
CA ARG A 86 0.44 0.48 -13.95
C ARG A 86 1.21 -0.34 -12.94
N PHE A 87 0.52 -0.95 -12.00
CA PHE A 87 1.11 -1.73 -10.91
C PHE A 87 2.21 -2.69 -11.39
N HIS A 88 1.97 -3.42 -12.46
CA HIS A 88 2.94 -4.37 -13.02
C HIS A 88 4.07 -3.73 -13.86
N ALA A 89 4.04 -2.42 -14.09
CA ALA A 89 4.95 -1.71 -15.00
C ALA A 89 5.94 -0.76 -14.30
N HIS A 90 5.95 -0.73 -12.97
CA HIS A 90 6.89 0.12 -12.21
C HIS A 90 7.46 -0.64 -11.00
N GLY A 91 8.57 -0.16 -10.45
CA GLY A 91 9.27 -0.73 -9.28
C GLY A 91 8.94 0.04 -7.98
N GLY A 92 7.67 0.06 -7.56
CA GLY A 92 7.22 0.66 -6.30
C GLY A 92 6.73 2.10 -6.42
N VAL A 93 7.32 2.89 -7.30
CA VAL A 93 6.92 4.28 -7.60
C VAL A 93 6.63 4.40 -9.08
N ASP A 94 5.56 5.08 -9.48
CA ASP A 94 5.25 5.36 -10.88
C ASP A 94 5.63 6.81 -11.25
N PRO A 95 6.77 7.05 -11.93
CA PRO A 95 7.19 8.39 -12.34
C PRO A 95 6.18 9.08 -13.26
N ARG A 96 5.48 8.30 -14.11
CA ARG A 96 4.46 8.86 -15.01
C ARG A 96 3.23 9.34 -14.25
N ALA A 97 2.82 8.62 -13.20
CA ALA A 97 1.73 9.05 -12.33
C ALA A 97 2.11 10.32 -11.56
N ILE A 98 3.37 10.42 -11.07
CA ILE A 98 3.88 11.62 -10.41
C ILE A 98 3.88 12.82 -11.38
N ALA A 99 4.43 12.66 -12.58
CA ALA A 99 4.47 13.73 -13.59
C ALA A 99 3.05 14.19 -13.96
N ARG A 100 2.12 13.25 -14.17
CA ARG A 100 0.71 13.56 -14.42
C ARG A 100 0.07 14.34 -13.27
N ALA A 101 0.27 13.88 -12.02
CA ALA A 101 -0.31 14.53 -10.84
C ALA A 101 0.26 15.94 -10.63
N ALA A 102 1.56 16.13 -10.85
CA ALA A 102 2.20 17.43 -10.79
C ALA A 102 1.65 18.40 -11.85
N TRP A 103 1.50 17.93 -13.10
CA TRP A 103 0.92 18.71 -14.19
C TRP A 103 -0.52 19.12 -13.91
N GLN A 104 -1.36 18.16 -13.50
CA GLN A 104 -2.77 18.43 -13.16
C GLN A 104 -2.90 19.38 -11.96
N GLY A 105 -2.04 19.21 -10.95
CA GLY A 105 -2.00 20.09 -9.78
C GLY A 105 -1.61 21.52 -10.15
N ALA A 106 -0.60 21.70 -11.03
CA ALA A 106 -0.17 23.01 -11.51
C ALA A 106 -1.28 23.72 -12.29
N GLN A 107 -2.03 22.99 -13.14
CA GLN A 107 -3.14 23.56 -13.88
C GLN A 107 -4.35 23.92 -13.01
N ALA A 108 -4.65 23.10 -12.02
CA ALA A 108 -5.84 23.26 -11.18
C ALA A 108 -5.61 24.10 -9.92
N GLY A 109 -4.37 24.50 -9.61
CA GLY A 109 -4.00 25.21 -8.37
C GLY A 109 -4.25 24.39 -7.08
N ARG A 110 -4.55 23.09 -7.20
CA ARG A 110 -4.83 22.18 -6.09
C ARG A 110 -4.46 20.74 -6.47
N ILE A 111 -4.31 19.88 -5.47
CA ILE A 111 -4.09 18.45 -5.71
C ILE A 111 -5.37 17.84 -6.30
N VAL A 112 -5.28 17.35 -7.55
CA VAL A 112 -6.41 16.79 -8.30
C VAL A 112 -6.37 15.27 -8.33
N SER A 113 -5.17 14.66 -8.39
CA SER A 113 -5.02 13.21 -8.45
C SER A 113 -3.90 12.72 -7.54
N GLY A 114 -4.05 11.48 -7.03
CA GLY A 114 -3.01 10.80 -6.29
C GLY A 114 -1.93 10.21 -7.21
N ALA A 115 -0.67 10.32 -6.78
CA ALA A 115 0.47 9.64 -7.41
C ALA A 115 0.95 8.45 -6.57
N SER A 116 0.13 8.01 -5.59
CA SER A 116 0.49 6.89 -4.71
C SER A 116 0.18 5.57 -5.40
N THR A 117 1.15 4.68 -5.43
CA THR A 117 1.01 3.31 -5.93
C THR A 117 0.47 2.37 -4.85
N LEU A 118 0.00 1.17 -5.24
CA LEU A 118 -0.36 0.12 -4.28
C LEU A 118 0.82 -0.25 -3.37
N THR A 119 2.03 -0.33 -3.92
CA THR A 119 3.24 -0.63 -3.13
C THR A 119 3.54 0.46 -2.10
N MET A 120 3.31 1.74 -2.44
CA MET A 120 3.42 2.84 -1.47
C MET A 120 2.35 2.74 -0.37
N GLN A 121 1.15 2.27 -0.71
CA GLN A 121 0.09 2.03 0.29
C GLN A 121 0.49 0.90 1.23
N VAL A 122 1.03 -0.22 0.72
CA VAL A 122 1.57 -1.32 1.54
C VAL A 122 2.67 -0.80 2.47
N ALA A 123 3.62 -0.01 1.96
CA ALA A 123 4.67 0.59 2.79
C ALA A 123 4.10 1.42 3.95
N ARG A 124 3.03 2.17 3.71
CA ARG A 124 2.32 2.92 4.77
C ARG A 124 1.59 2.03 5.76
N LEU A 125 1.02 0.91 5.30
CA LEU A 125 0.32 -0.05 6.17
C LEU A 125 1.30 -0.82 7.07
N LEU A 126 2.51 -1.10 6.57
CA LEU A 126 3.58 -1.72 7.34
C LEU A 126 4.19 -0.79 8.40
N GLU A 127 4.37 0.49 8.04
CA GLU A 127 4.88 1.54 8.94
C GLU A 127 3.84 2.66 9.11
N PRO A 128 2.76 2.46 9.89
CA PRO A 128 1.75 3.49 10.11
C PRO A 128 2.37 4.72 10.78
N ARG A 129 2.06 5.90 10.24
CA ARG A 129 2.49 7.20 10.78
C ARG A 129 1.33 8.18 10.72
N GLU A 130 1.14 8.93 11.78
CA GLU A 130 0.14 10.00 11.83
C GLU A 130 0.57 11.22 11.01
N GLU A 131 1.88 11.40 10.83
CA GLU A 131 2.47 12.54 10.16
C GLU A 131 2.21 12.55 8.65
N ARG A 132 1.64 13.64 8.15
CA ARG A 132 1.41 13.92 6.72
C ARG A 132 2.40 14.97 6.22
N SER A 133 3.70 14.64 6.22
CA SER A 133 4.75 15.52 5.75
C SER A 133 5.32 15.06 4.40
N PHE A 134 6.06 15.95 3.74
CA PHE A 134 6.82 15.59 2.55
C PHE A 134 7.86 14.50 2.85
N GLY A 135 8.51 14.57 4.04
CA GLY A 135 9.44 13.55 4.50
C GLY A 135 8.80 12.18 4.66
N ALA A 136 7.59 12.11 5.24
CA ALA A 136 6.82 10.87 5.33
C ALA A 136 6.50 10.29 3.94
N LYS A 137 6.17 11.17 2.97
CA LYS A 137 5.92 10.74 1.59
C LYS A 137 7.17 10.20 0.89
N LEU A 138 8.30 10.88 1.06
CA LEU A 138 9.58 10.42 0.52
C LEU A 138 9.97 9.06 1.12
N ARG A 139 9.80 8.89 2.45
CA ARG A 139 10.01 7.61 3.11
C ARG A 139 9.13 6.50 2.53
N GLN A 140 7.83 6.75 2.30
CA GLN A 140 6.95 5.79 1.64
C GLN A 140 7.46 5.38 0.26
N MET A 141 7.96 6.33 -0.54
CA MET A 141 8.52 6.04 -1.86
C MET A 141 9.77 5.13 -1.76
N VAL A 142 10.69 5.43 -0.85
CA VAL A 142 11.88 4.60 -0.61
C VAL A 142 11.48 3.21 -0.14
N ARG A 143 10.57 3.12 0.84
CA ARG A 143 10.05 1.84 1.35
C ARG A 143 9.35 1.02 0.27
N ALA A 144 8.61 1.67 -0.63
CA ALA A 144 7.99 1.01 -1.77
C ALA A 144 9.03 0.42 -2.74
N VAL A 145 10.12 1.13 -3.01
CA VAL A 145 11.22 0.60 -3.83
C VAL A 145 11.92 -0.58 -3.13
N GLN A 146 12.17 -0.50 -1.83
CA GLN A 146 12.75 -1.61 -1.06
C GLN A 146 11.85 -2.86 -1.09
N LEU A 147 10.53 -2.69 -0.97
CA LEU A 147 9.56 -3.80 -1.11
C LEU A 147 9.67 -4.49 -2.46
N GLU A 148 9.70 -3.72 -3.55
CA GLU A 148 9.78 -4.25 -4.91
C GLU A 148 11.12 -4.91 -5.23
N GLN A 149 12.19 -4.50 -4.58
CA GLN A 149 13.49 -5.14 -4.72
C GLN A 149 13.56 -6.51 -4.01
N SER A 150 12.76 -6.70 -2.96
CA SER A 150 12.80 -7.89 -2.12
C SER A 150 11.62 -8.84 -2.32
N HIS A 151 10.52 -8.39 -2.95
CA HIS A 151 9.30 -9.19 -3.09
C HIS A 151 8.69 -9.06 -4.49
N PRO A 152 8.18 -10.15 -5.06
CA PRO A 152 7.45 -10.11 -6.33
C PRO A 152 6.08 -9.42 -6.16
N LYS A 153 5.53 -8.91 -7.26
CA LYS A 153 4.23 -8.21 -7.30
C LYS A 153 3.08 -8.98 -6.62
N ALA A 154 3.01 -10.29 -6.81
CA ALA A 154 2.00 -11.13 -6.17
C ALA A 154 2.10 -11.04 -4.63
N ARG A 155 3.33 -11.09 -4.08
CA ARG A 155 3.53 -10.99 -2.63
C ARG A 155 3.18 -9.61 -2.09
N ILE A 156 3.43 -8.56 -2.85
CA ILE A 156 3.02 -7.19 -2.49
C ILE A 156 1.49 -7.06 -2.47
N LEU A 157 0.79 -7.71 -3.41
CA LEU A 157 -0.67 -7.82 -3.38
C LEU A 157 -1.14 -8.59 -2.13
N ASP A 158 -0.53 -9.73 -1.78
CA ASP A 158 -0.88 -10.45 -0.56
C ASP A 158 -0.79 -9.56 0.68
N PHE A 159 0.25 -8.74 0.78
CA PHE A 159 0.39 -7.78 1.87
C PHE A 159 -0.74 -6.76 1.89
N TYR A 160 -1.09 -6.20 0.73
CA TYR A 160 -2.22 -5.27 0.64
C TYR A 160 -3.54 -5.95 1.03
N LEU A 161 -3.81 -7.13 0.48
CA LEU A 161 -5.02 -7.91 0.73
C LEU A 161 -5.18 -8.28 2.21
N THR A 162 -4.06 -8.43 2.93
CA THR A 162 -4.04 -8.78 4.37
C THR A 162 -4.15 -7.54 5.26
N LEU A 163 -3.59 -6.39 4.86
CA LEU A 163 -3.39 -5.23 5.74
C LEU A 163 -4.33 -4.06 5.48
N ALA A 164 -5.02 -4.01 4.32
CA ALA A 164 -5.88 -2.89 3.98
C ALA A 164 -7.02 -2.74 5.02
N PRO A 165 -7.33 -1.50 5.49
CA PRO A 165 -8.39 -1.26 6.45
C PRO A 165 -9.77 -1.27 5.76
N TYR A 166 -10.75 -1.90 6.41
CA TYR A 166 -12.10 -2.01 5.89
C TYR A 166 -13.18 -1.43 6.82
N GLY A 167 -12.80 -0.65 7.82
CA GLY A 167 -13.68 -0.03 8.82
C GLY A 167 -13.71 -0.76 10.14
N GLY A 168 -13.88 -0.02 11.23
CA GLY A 168 -13.79 -0.53 12.58
C GLY A 168 -12.47 -1.26 12.83
N ASN A 169 -12.56 -2.49 13.28
CA ASN A 169 -11.39 -3.34 13.53
C ASN A 169 -11.14 -4.41 12.44
N LEU A 170 -11.76 -4.26 11.25
CA LEU A 170 -11.55 -5.16 10.12
C LEU A 170 -10.28 -4.80 9.34
N GLU A 171 -9.33 -5.71 9.27
CA GLU A 171 -8.08 -5.61 8.53
C GLU A 171 -7.98 -6.78 7.54
N GLY A 172 -7.81 -6.45 6.26
CA GLY A 172 -7.75 -7.41 5.15
C GLY A 172 -9.10 -7.78 4.52
N ILE A 173 -9.01 -8.13 3.22
CA ILE A 173 -10.20 -8.42 2.39
C ILE A 173 -10.98 -9.63 2.89
N ARG A 174 -10.30 -10.65 3.43
CA ARG A 174 -10.97 -11.88 3.90
C ARG A 174 -11.85 -11.59 5.10
N ALA A 175 -11.34 -10.83 6.08
CA ALA A 175 -12.12 -10.39 7.22
C ALA A 175 -13.32 -9.54 6.79
N ALA A 176 -13.10 -8.60 5.86
CA ALA A 176 -14.15 -7.74 5.33
C ALA A 176 -15.22 -8.53 4.56
N SER A 177 -14.82 -9.47 3.69
CA SER A 177 -15.76 -10.30 2.92
C SER A 177 -16.64 -11.17 3.82
N LEU A 178 -16.05 -11.75 4.85
CA LEU A 178 -16.80 -12.55 5.85
C LEU A 178 -17.74 -11.68 6.68
N ALA A 179 -17.29 -10.50 7.12
CA ALA A 179 -18.09 -9.60 7.94
C ALA A 179 -19.26 -8.97 7.14
N TYR A 180 -19.02 -8.49 5.93
CA TYR A 180 -20.04 -7.78 5.16
C TYR A 180 -20.94 -8.68 4.32
N PHE A 181 -20.42 -9.83 3.85
CA PHE A 181 -21.12 -10.70 2.90
C PHE A 181 -21.30 -12.13 3.37
N GLY A 182 -20.73 -12.53 4.52
CA GLY A 182 -20.82 -13.87 5.07
C GLY A 182 -20.14 -14.96 4.22
N LYS A 183 -19.18 -14.60 3.37
CA LYS A 183 -18.49 -15.54 2.47
C LYS A 183 -17.03 -15.23 2.25
N GLU A 184 -16.28 -16.24 1.82
CA GLU A 184 -14.88 -16.11 1.43
C GLU A 184 -14.71 -15.20 0.19
N PRO A 185 -13.60 -14.45 0.04
CA PRO A 185 -13.40 -13.48 -1.04
C PRO A 185 -13.14 -14.12 -2.41
N ARG A 186 -13.18 -15.43 -2.52
CA ARG A 186 -12.94 -16.18 -3.78
C ARG A 186 -14.04 -15.99 -4.82
N ARG A 187 -15.26 -15.64 -4.42
CA ARG A 187 -16.42 -15.47 -5.30
C ARG A 187 -17.18 -14.20 -4.92
N LEU A 188 -16.73 -13.07 -5.46
CA LEU A 188 -17.38 -11.78 -5.28
C LEU A 188 -18.26 -11.45 -6.50
N THR A 189 -19.42 -10.86 -6.28
CA THR A 189 -20.15 -10.17 -7.33
C THR A 189 -19.43 -8.88 -7.73
N HIS A 190 -19.78 -8.29 -8.85
CA HIS A 190 -19.18 -7.00 -9.26
C HIS A 190 -19.44 -5.88 -8.24
N GLY A 191 -20.64 -5.84 -7.64
CA GLY A 191 -20.97 -4.85 -6.61
C GLY A 191 -20.17 -5.02 -5.33
N GLU A 192 -20.02 -6.27 -4.85
CA GLU A 192 -19.20 -6.57 -3.67
C GLU A 192 -17.71 -6.25 -3.92
N ALA A 193 -17.18 -6.62 -5.09
CA ALA A 193 -15.81 -6.29 -5.45
C ALA A 193 -15.61 -4.76 -5.52
N ALA A 194 -16.54 -4.02 -6.12
CA ALA A 194 -16.47 -2.56 -6.20
C ALA A 194 -16.54 -1.90 -4.81
N LEU A 195 -17.40 -2.39 -3.93
CA LEU A 195 -17.51 -1.90 -2.55
C LEU A 195 -16.18 -2.13 -1.81
N LEU A 196 -15.64 -3.35 -1.86
CA LEU A 196 -14.37 -3.68 -1.20
C LEU A 196 -13.18 -2.89 -1.77
N VAL A 197 -13.18 -2.53 -3.04
CA VAL A 197 -12.14 -1.63 -3.61
C VAL A 197 -12.29 -0.20 -3.09
N ALA A 198 -13.50 0.27 -2.90
CA ALA A 198 -13.76 1.65 -2.47
C ALA A 198 -13.52 1.88 -0.96
N LEU A 199 -13.77 0.87 -0.13
CA LEU A 199 -13.73 0.97 1.34
C LEU A 199 -12.40 1.46 1.90
N PRO A 200 -11.21 0.94 1.50
CA PRO A 200 -9.93 1.31 2.11
C PRO A 200 -9.55 2.79 1.99
N GLN A 201 -10.18 3.53 1.08
CA GLN A 201 -9.92 4.97 0.90
C GLN A 201 -10.56 5.83 2.01
N ALA A 202 -11.70 5.39 2.54
CA ALA A 202 -12.42 6.07 3.61
C ALA A 202 -13.25 5.03 4.41
N PRO A 203 -12.57 4.14 5.15
CA PRO A 203 -13.19 2.93 5.71
C PRO A 203 -14.36 3.22 6.64
N GLU A 204 -14.25 4.26 7.48
CA GLU A 204 -15.32 4.61 8.42
C GLU A 204 -16.54 5.27 7.76
N SER A 205 -16.33 6.06 6.71
CA SER A 205 -17.41 6.80 6.05
C SER A 205 -18.10 6.05 4.93
N ARG A 206 -17.52 4.96 4.45
CA ARG A 206 -18.03 4.13 3.36
C ARG A 206 -18.52 2.75 3.82
N ARG A 207 -18.39 2.47 5.09
CA ARG A 207 -18.82 1.21 5.69
C ARG A 207 -20.31 1.01 5.48
N PRO A 208 -20.75 -0.15 4.96
CA PRO A 208 -22.17 -0.48 4.88
C PRO A 208 -22.65 -0.86 6.30
N ASP A 209 -23.38 0.02 6.94
CA ASP A 209 -24.02 -0.23 8.24
C ASP A 209 -25.48 -0.59 8.03
#